data_b1756a6c7a2f583fdaf29ba7bc899786
#
_entry.id   b1756a6c7a2f583fdaf29ba7bc899786
#
_cell.length_a   1.000
_cell.length_b   1.000
_cell.length_c   1.000
_cell.angle_alpha   90.00
_cell.angle_beta   90.00
_cell.angle_gamma   90.00
#
_symmetry.space_group_name_H-M   'P 1'
#
loop_
_entity.id
_entity.type
_entity.pdbx_description
1 polymer ?
#
loop_
_entity_poly.entity_id
_entity_poly.type
_entity_poly.pdbx_seq_one_letter_code
_entity_poly.pdbx_strand_id
1 'polypeptide(L)'
;HISGSAEALLLTQLHGTMIRILFATLTLAAGALSCGDPAYPPLLTRVVGGEDVRPFSWPWQVSLTYGANGGSYHNCGGTLIAPNWVLTAAHCISSSRTYRVLLGKYDLSVGEEGSVEVSPEKIIVHEGWDPDNVADGNDIALIKISQSVAESNQIQPACLPPANSVLASGVVCYVTGWGRLQTNGALPDKLQQGPLVVVDYATCSLPSWWGSIVKPTMICAGGDGVISSCNGDSGGPLNCRAADGRWEVHGVVSFGSALGCNYYRKPSVFTRVSSFNNWIATVMANN
;
A
#
# COMPACT_ATOMS: atom_id res chain seq x y z
N HIS A 1 73.53 -15.84 11.37
CA HIS A 1 72.37 -16.16 12.22
C HIS A 1 71.64 -14.91 12.74
N ILE A 2 71.11 -14.05 11.86
CA ILE A 2 70.09 -13.05 12.23
C ILE A 2 69.33 -12.74 10.91
N SER A 3 68.50 -13.66 10.44
CA SER A 3 67.69 -13.41 9.24
C SER A 3 66.26 -14.02 9.29
N GLY A 4 65.89 -14.65 10.40
CA GLY A 4 64.58 -15.37 10.47
C GLY A 4 63.44 -14.66 11.21
N SER A 5 63.72 -13.55 11.88
CA SER A 5 62.70 -12.92 12.76
C SER A 5 61.94 -11.73 12.14
N ALA A 6 62.44 -11.14 11.05
CA ALA A 6 61.74 -10.01 10.40
C ALA A 6 60.61 -10.46 9.44
N GLU A 7 60.80 -11.58 8.73
CA GLU A 7 59.76 -12.06 7.81
C GLU A 7 58.56 -12.65 8.56
N ALA A 8 58.75 -13.32 9.71
CA ALA A 8 57.65 -13.85 10.50
C ALA A 8 56.75 -12.74 11.14
N LEU A 9 57.34 -11.58 11.48
CA LEU A 9 56.61 -10.44 12.02
C LEU A 9 55.81 -9.72 10.92
N LEU A 10 56.34 -9.64 9.69
CA LEU A 10 55.62 -9.00 8.57
C LEU A 10 54.41 -9.82 8.11
N LEU A 11 54.55 -11.14 8.08
CA LEU A 11 53.45 -12.06 7.69
C LEU A 11 52.32 -12.05 8.74
N THR A 12 52.62 -11.98 10.03
CA THR A 12 51.62 -11.89 11.08
C THR A 12 50.87 -10.54 11.09
N GLN A 13 51.53 -9.42 10.77
CA GLN A 13 50.90 -8.13 10.63
C GLN A 13 50.01 -8.06 9.39
N LEU A 14 50.42 -8.59 8.26
CA LEU A 14 49.62 -8.66 7.02
C LEU A 14 48.36 -9.53 7.20
N HIS A 15 48.45 -10.67 7.88
CA HIS A 15 47.30 -11.52 8.18
C HIS A 15 46.33 -10.86 9.16
N GLY A 16 46.85 -10.16 10.17
CA GLY A 16 45.98 -9.44 11.13
C GLY A 16 45.24 -8.27 10.49
N THR A 17 45.82 -7.58 9.53
CA THR A 17 45.24 -6.47 8.80
C THR A 17 44.19 -6.93 7.79
N MET A 18 44.49 -8.03 7.06
CA MET A 18 43.54 -8.66 6.13
C MET A 18 42.28 -9.20 6.83
N ILE A 19 42.46 -9.86 8.00
CA ILE A 19 41.35 -10.36 8.78
C ILE A 19 40.49 -9.21 9.33
N ARG A 20 41.09 -8.10 9.74
CA ARG A 20 40.33 -6.90 10.20
C ARG A 20 39.59 -6.21 9.06
N ILE A 21 40.11 -6.22 7.83
CA ILE A 21 39.44 -5.67 6.65
C ILE A 21 38.27 -6.58 6.22
N LEU A 22 38.42 -7.91 6.30
CA LEU A 22 37.31 -8.84 6.02
C LEU A 22 36.19 -8.73 7.04
N PHE A 23 36.46 -8.48 8.31
CA PHE A 23 35.41 -8.27 9.33
C PHE A 23 34.75 -6.89 9.24
N ALA A 24 35.46 -5.85 8.76
CA ALA A 24 34.90 -4.52 8.57
C ALA A 24 33.96 -4.41 7.35
N THR A 25 34.10 -5.30 6.36
CA THR A 25 33.21 -5.30 5.17
C THR A 25 31.94 -6.12 5.35
N LEU A 26 31.80 -6.91 6.44
CA LEU A 26 30.62 -7.73 6.68
C LEU A 26 29.54 -7.04 7.53
N THR A 27 29.78 -5.82 8.02
CA THR A 27 28.81 -5.11 8.90
C THR A 27 28.04 -3.99 8.21
N LEU A 28 28.16 -3.81 6.89
CA LEU A 28 27.42 -2.78 6.14
C LEU A 28 26.23 -3.32 5.29
N ALA A 29 25.84 -4.55 5.49
CA ALA A 29 24.71 -5.16 4.74
C ALA A 29 23.45 -5.40 5.61
N ALA A 30 23.24 -4.60 6.66
CA ALA A 30 22.05 -4.73 7.50
C ALA A 30 21.27 -3.42 7.54
N GLY A 31 20.58 -3.12 6.46
CA GLY A 31 19.72 -1.95 6.32
C GLY A 31 18.85 -2.01 5.09
N ALA A 32 18.61 -3.19 4.53
CA ALA A 32 17.51 -3.35 3.58
C ALA A 32 16.22 -3.18 4.37
N LEU A 33 15.54 -2.05 4.22
CA LEU A 33 14.20 -1.85 4.71
C LEU A 33 13.36 -3.03 4.23
N SER A 34 12.96 -3.93 5.16
CA SER A 34 12.12 -5.06 4.82
C SER A 34 10.71 -4.52 4.60
N CYS A 35 10.30 -4.37 3.34
CA CYS A 35 8.93 -4.04 3.00
C CYS A 35 8.23 -5.28 2.45
N GLY A 36 6.89 -5.32 2.59
CA GLY A 36 6.06 -6.29 1.90
C GLY A 36 6.21 -7.76 2.32
N ASP A 37 6.79 -8.03 3.50
CA ASP A 37 6.96 -9.38 4.04
C ASP A 37 6.27 -9.50 5.41
N PRO A 38 4.94 -9.78 5.44
CA PRO A 38 4.17 -9.76 6.68
C PRO A 38 4.54 -10.93 7.58
N ALA A 39 4.72 -10.65 8.88
CA ALA A 39 4.99 -11.67 9.90
C ALA A 39 3.89 -12.76 9.98
N TYR A 40 2.65 -12.37 9.63
CA TYR A 40 1.50 -13.26 9.51
C TYR A 40 1.04 -13.28 8.05
N PRO A 41 1.55 -14.18 7.18
CA PRO A 41 1.15 -14.22 5.78
C PRO A 41 -0.36 -14.33 5.60
N PRO A 42 -0.96 -13.61 4.62
CA PRO A 42 -2.38 -13.71 4.35
C PRO A 42 -2.77 -15.13 3.92
N LEU A 43 -3.95 -15.56 4.35
CA LEU A 43 -4.56 -16.81 3.90
C LEU A 43 -5.28 -16.50 2.58
N LEU A 44 -4.72 -16.99 1.48
CA LEU A 44 -5.23 -16.73 0.13
C LEU A 44 -6.19 -17.85 -0.29
N THR A 45 -7.40 -17.82 0.23
CA THR A 45 -8.46 -18.73 -0.19
C THR A 45 -9.20 -18.15 -1.39
N ARG A 46 -9.73 -19.01 -2.26
CA ARG A 46 -10.60 -18.59 -3.36
C ARG A 46 -12.04 -18.47 -2.85
N VAL A 47 -12.29 -17.47 -2.00
CA VAL A 47 -13.66 -17.23 -1.51
C VAL A 47 -14.37 -16.24 -2.42
N VAL A 48 -15.62 -16.58 -2.79
CA VAL A 48 -16.52 -15.68 -3.51
C VAL A 48 -17.08 -14.66 -2.51
N GLY A 49 -16.92 -13.36 -2.79
CA GLY A 49 -17.57 -12.31 -1.99
C GLY A 49 -16.69 -11.61 -0.94
N GLY A 50 -15.38 -11.91 -0.90
CA GLY A 50 -14.49 -11.38 0.14
C GLY A 50 -14.57 -12.17 1.45
N GLU A 51 -13.59 -11.99 2.33
CA GLU A 51 -13.49 -12.68 3.62
C GLU A 51 -12.75 -11.85 4.65
N ASP A 52 -12.98 -12.14 5.93
CA ASP A 52 -12.16 -11.60 7.02
C ASP A 52 -10.70 -11.99 6.78
N VAL A 53 -9.79 -11.02 6.88
CA VAL A 53 -8.35 -11.34 6.78
C VAL A 53 -7.90 -12.16 7.98
N ARG A 54 -6.82 -12.92 7.84
CA ARG A 54 -6.05 -13.34 9.00
C ARG A 54 -5.60 -12.08 9.74
N PRO A 55 -5.83 -11.93 11.05
CA PRO A 55 -5.45 -10.73 11.79
C PRO A 55 -3.99 -10.33 11.52
N PHE A 56 -3.78 -9.05 11.20
CA PHE A 56 -2.48 -8.42 10.95
C PHE A 56 -1.71 -8.97 9.73
N SER A 57 -2.38 -9.66 8.81
CA SER A 57 -1.73 -10.20 7.59
C SER A 57 -1.46 -9.13 6.51
N TRP A 58 -2.00 -7.94 6.67
CA TRP A 58 -1.73 -6.77 5.84
C TRP A 58 -1.24 -5.61 6.71
N PRO A 59 0.00 -5.69 7.27
CA PRO A 59 0.48 -4.78 8.31
C PRO A 59 0.70 -3.33 7.82
N TRP A 60 0.62 -3.09 6.54
CA TRP A 60 0.63 -1.74 5.93
C TRP A 60 -0.75 -1.14 5.73
N GLN A 61 -1.83 -1.90 6.00
CA GLN A 61 -3.18 -1.37 5.88
C GLN A 61 -3.40 -0.26 6.91
N VAL A 62 -3.89 0.89 6.42
CA VAL A 62 -4.21 2.06 7.23
C VAL A 62 -5.70 2.34 7.17
N SER A 63 -6.29 2.76 8.30
CA SER A 63 -7.59 3.41 8.33
C SER A 63 -7.39 4.91 8.50
N LEU A 64 -7.80 5.69 7.50
CA LEU A 64 -7.88 7.13 7.56
C LEU A 64 -9.25 7.51 8.13
N THR A 65 -9.27 8.10 9.32
CA THR A 65 -10.51 8.52 10.00
C THR A 65 -10.62 10.03 10.08
N TYR A 66 -11.84 10.51 10.31
CA TYR A 66 -12.08 11.91 10.62
C TYR A 66 -13.01 12.06 11.81
N GLY A 67 -12.84 13.14 12.57
CA GLY A 67 -13.69 13.47 13.70
C GLY A 67 -14.98 14.16 13.27
N ALA A 68 -16.13 13.67 13.74
CA ALA A 68 -17.42 14.33 13.59
C ALA A 68 -18.32 14.00 14.79
N ASN A 69 -19.12 14.97 15.26
CA ASN A 69 -20.10 14.79 16.34
C ASN A 69 -19.55 14.12 17.61
N GLY A 70 -18.28 14.36 17.95
CA GLY A 70 -17.62 13.78 19.12
C GLY A 70 -17.15 12.33 18.95
N GLY A 71 -17.27 11.75 17.75
CA GLY A 71 -16.76 10.42 17.40
C GLY A 71 -15.69 10.47 16.32
N SER A 72 -15.06 9.34 16.08
CA SER A 72 -14.11 9.11 14.98
C SER A 72 -14.70 8.09 14.01
N TYR A 73 -14.68 8.40 12.72
CA TYR A 73 -15.32 7.59 11.69
C TYR A 73 -14.32 7.21 10.61
N HIS A 74 -14.31 5.94 10.22
CA HIS A 74 -13.55 5.48 9.04
C HIS A 74 -14.03 6.22 7.79
N ASN A 75 -13.10 6.80 7.04
CA ASN A 75 -13.38 7.56 5.82
C ASN A 75 -12.85 6.83 4.59
N CYS A 76 -11.60 6.42 4.67
CA CYS A 76 -10.83 5.85 3.58
C CYS A 76 -9.79 4.87 4.12
N GLY A 77 -9.30 4.01 3.24
CA GLY A 77 -8.08 3.26 3.47
C GLY A 77 -6.83 4.08 3.16
N GLY A 78 -5.69 3.47 3.39
CA GLY A 78 -4.37 3.95 3.01
C GLY A 78 -3.34 2.85 3.16
N THR A 79 -2.12 3.13 2.74
CA THR A 79 -1.00 2.18 2.78
C THR A 79 0.22 2.83 3.42
N LEU A 80 0.75 2.25 4.49
CA LEU A 80 2.07 2.63 5.01
C LEU A 80 3.15 2.23 4.00
N ILE A 81 3.93 3.18 3.50
CA ILE A 81 5.01 2.95 2.52
C ILE A 81 6.41 3.27 3.06
N ALA A 82 6.47 3.96 4.18
CA ALA A 82 7.67 4.23 4.97
C ALA A 82 7.25 4.52 6.42
N PRO A 83 8.16 4.51 7.42
CA PRO A 83 7.81 4.67 8.82
C PRO A 83 6.98 5.91 9.19
N ASN A 84 6.99 6.94 8.35
CA ASN A 84 6.24 8.19 8.55
C ASN A 84 5.45 8.64 7.31
N TRP A 85 5.25 7.75 6.31
CA TRP A 85 4.53 8.07 5.09
C TRP A 85 3.42 7.10 4.78
N VAL A 86 2.22 7.63 4.56
CA VAL A 86 1.03 6.90 4.13
C VAL A 86 0.61 7.37 2.75
N LEU A 87 0.38 6.42 1.86
CA LEU A 87 -0.17 6.60 0.52
C LEU A 87 -1.69 6.40 0.57
N THR A 88 -2.44 7.32 -0.05
CA THR A 88 -3.91 7.24 -0.14
C THR A 88 -4.40 7.94 -1.42
N ALA A 89 -5.72 8.03 -1.62
CA ALA A 89 -6.32 8.73 -2.75
C ALA A 89 -6.51 10.24 -2.44
N ALA A 90 -6.40 11.06 -3.48
CA ALA A 90 -6.64 12.50 -3.37
C ALA A 90 -8.09 12.83 -3.01
N HIS A 91 -9.06 12.09 -3.57
CA HIS A 91 -10.48 12.29 -3.27
C HIS A 91 -10.86 12.00 -1.80
N CYS A 92 -10.00 11.30 -1.05
CA CYS A 92 -10.17 11.09 0.38
C CYS A 92 -9.93 12.35 1.22
N ILE A 93 -9.28 13.36 0.64
CA ILE A 93 -8.80 14.53 1.35
C ILE A 93 -9.73 15.73 1.12
N SER A 94 -10.19 16.30 2.23
CA SER A 94 -10.97 17.54 2.26
C SER A 94 -10.36 18.52 3.26
N SER A 95 -10.20 19.76 2.88
CA SER A 95 -9.66 20.82 3.75
C SER A 95 -10.58 21.14 4.94
N SER A 96 -11.85 20.73 4.90
CA SER A 96 -12.83 20.94 5.98
C SER A 96 -12.79 19.87 7.08
N ARG A 97 -11.95 18.83 6.93
CA ARG A 97 -11.89 17.71 7.87
C ARG A 97 -10.56 17.68 8.63
N THR A 98 -10.64 17.21 9.87
CA THR A 98 -9.45 16.87 10.67
C THR A 98 -9.30 15.34 10.69
N TYR A 99 -8.16 14.86 10.21
CA TYR A 99 -7.91 13.44 10.05
C TYR A 99 -7.10 12.83 11.19
N ARG A 100 -7.24 11.52 11.36
CA ARG A 100 -6.37 10.63 12.14
C ARG A 100 -5.99 9.44 11.29
N VAL A 101 -4.81 8.91 11.52
CA VAL A 101 -4.24 7.75 10.84
C VAL A 101 -4.15 6.62 11.85
N LEU A 102 -4.88 5.53 11.63
CA LEU A 102 -4.87 4.33 12.48
C LEU A 102 -4.06 3.25 11.77
N LEU A 103 -3.05 2.72 12.48
CA LEU A 103 -2.16 1.65 12.01
C LEU A 103 -2.23 0.45 12.94
N GLY A 104 -1.93 -0.74 12.42
CA GLY A 104 -1.92 -1.97 13.21
C GLY A 104 -3.31 -2.43 13.65
N LYS A 105 -4.37 -2.08 12.89
CA LYS A 105 -5.76 -2.44 13.16
C LYS A 105 -6.20 -3.64 12.33
N TYR A 106 -6.95 -4.54 12.99
CA TYR A 106 -7.75 -5.58 12.37
C TYR A 106 -9.24 -5.29 12.54
N ASP A 107 -9.67 -5.03 13.77
CA ASP A 107 -11.06 -4.74 14.14
C ASP A 107 -11.16 -3.28 14.60
N LEU A 108 -11.92 -2.46 13.87
CA LEU A 108 -12.09 -1.03 14.17
C LEU A 108 -12.99 -0.79 15.40
N SER A 109 -13.78 -1.77 15.83
CA SER A 109 -14.74 -1.64 16.94
C SER A 109 -14.11 -1.82 18.32
N VAL A 110 -12.89 -2.37 18.39
CA VAL A 110 -12.20 -2.66 19.66
C VAL A 110 -10.85 -1.96 19.76
N GLY A 111 -10.39 -1.73 20.99
CA GLY A 111 -9.00 -1.31 21.24
C GLY A 111 -8.07 -2.52 21.04
N GLU A 112 -7.15 -2.44 20.11
CA GLU A 112 -6.15 -3.50 19.86
C GLU A 112 -4.79 -3.07 20.38
N GLU A 113 -4.18 -3.95 21.21
CA GLU A 113 -2.84 -3.75 21.69
C GLU A 113 -1.84 -3.70 20.50
N GLY A 114 -0.92 -2.76 20.50
CA GLY A 114 0.03 -2.55 19.41
C GLY A 114 -0.49 -1.71 18.25
N SER A 115 -1.79 -1.37 18.22
CA SER A 115 -2.30 -0.37 17.27
C SER A 115 -1.90 1.04 17.67
N VAL A 116 -1.72 1.92 16.67
CA VAL A 116 -1.27 3.30 16.86
C VAL A 116 -2.20 4.25 16.14
N GLU A 117 -2.63 5.32 16.83
CA GLU A 117 -3.34 6.45 16.24
C GLU A 117 -2.41 7.67 16.20
N VAL A 118 -2.22 8.25 15.00
CA VAL A 118 -1.30 9.37 14.77
C VAL A 118 -2.00 10.46 13.99
N SER A 119 -1.65 11.72 14.29
CA SER A 119 -2.10 12.88 13.50
C SER A 119 -1.27 13.03 12.23
N PRO A 120 -1.85 13.48 11.12
CA PRO A 120 -1.08 14.01 10.01
C PRO A 120 -0.24 15.22 10.46
N GLU A 121 1.04 15.25 10.06
CA GLU A 121 1.89 16.44 10.09
C GLU A 121 1.63 17.28 8.83
N LYS A 122 1.59 16.58 7.68
CA LYS A 122 1.36 17.21 6.39
C LYS A 122 0.55 16.28 5.48
N ILE A 123 -0.36 16.85 4.71
CA ILE A 123 -1.13 16.13 3.68
C ILE A 123 -0.81 16.79 2.35
N ILE A 124 -0.38 16.01 1.36
CA ILE A 124 0.06 16.48 0.06
C ILE A 124 -0.76 15.74 -1.00
N VAL A 125 -1.67 16.47 -1.64
CA VAL A 125 -2.47 15.99 -2.77
C VAL A 125 -1.69 16.25 -4.04
N HIS A 126 -1.76 15.34 -5.00
CA HIS A 126 -1.10 15.51 -6.31
C HIS A 126 -1.62 16.78 -7.00
N GLU A 127 -0.71 17.60 -7.54
CA GLU A 127 -1.03 18.90 -8.12
C GLU A 127 -1.92 18.85 -9.38
N GLY A 128 -1.95 17.70 -10.04
CA GLY A 128 -2.81 17.44 -11.20
C GLY A 128 -4.16 16.82 -10.85
N TRP A 129 -4.51 16.68 -9.56
CA TRP A 129 -5.82 16.17 -9.16
C TRP A 129 -6.92 17.21 -9.41
N ASP A 130 -8.00 16.78 -10.07
CA ASP A 130 -9.21 17.57 -10.25
C ASP A 130 -10.38 16.89 -9.50
N PRO A 131 -10.91 17.49 -8.43
CA PRO A 131 -12.01 16.90 -7.65
C PRO A 131 -13.33 16.81 -8.44
N ASP A 132 -13.50 17.58 -9.49
CA ASP A 132 -14.69 17.58 -10.31
C ASP A 132 -14.62 16.56 -11.46
N ASN A 133 -13.43 16.00 -11.74
CA ASN A 133 -13.24 15.06 -12.84
C ASN A 133 -12.24 13.93 -12.51
N VAL A 134 -12.69 12.91 -11.80
CA VAL A 134 -11.88 11.72 -11.46
C VAL A 134 -11.31 11.00 -12.70
N ALA A 135 -11.95 11.16 -13.86
CA ALA A 135 -11.49 10.57 -15.12
C ALA A 135 -10.17 11.16 -15.64
N ASP A 136 -9.76 12.35 -15.19
CA ASP A 136 -8.45 12.92 -15.54
C ASP A 136 -7.30 12.23 -14.81
N GLY A 137 -7.60 11.41 -13.81
CA GLY A 137 -6.61 10.64 -13.04
C GLY A 137 -5.96 11.48 -11.94
N ASN A 138 -4.71 11.14 -11.61
CA ASN A 138 -3.93 11.79 -10.54
C ASN A 138 -4.58 11.70 -9.15
N ASP A 139 -5.49 10.74 -8.96
CA ASP A 139 -6.17 10.50 -7.68
C ASP A 139 -5.22 9.81 -6.70
N ILE A 140 -4.27 10.60 -6.17
CA ILE A 140 -3.22 10.14 -5.28
C ILE A 140 -2.82 11.25 -4.30
N ALA A 141 -2.56 10.88 -3.04
CA ALA A 141 -2.09 11.78 -2.01
C ALA A 141 -1.12 11.07 -1.07
N LEU A 142 -0.22 11.83 -0.46
CA LEU A 142 0.69 11.39 0.58
C LEU A 142 0.37 12.10 1.89
N ILE A 143 0.39 11.34 2.97
CA ILE A 143 0.24 11.85 4.33
C ILE A 143 1.56 11.60 5.07
N LYS A 144 2.27 12.66 5.45
CA LYS A 144 3.35 12.60 6.41
C LYS A 144 2.72 12.59 7.80
N ILE A 145 2.93 11.54 8.56
CA ILE A 145 2.44 11.44 9.93
C ILE A 145 3.39 12.13 10.90
N SER A 146 2.86 12.67 12.00
CA SER A 146 3.57 13.54 12.95
C SER A 146 4.70 12.87 13.73
N GLN A 147 4.76 11.54 13.70
CA GLN A 147 5.83 10.75 14.29
C GLN A 147 6.02 9.46 13.49
N SER A 148 7.27 9.02 13.33
CA SER A 148 7.56 7.71 12.75
C SER A 148 7.02 6.61 13.63
N VAL A 149 6.38 5.60 13.02
CA VAL A 149 5.94 4.41 13.72
C VAL A 149 7.05 3.37 13.76
N ALA A 150 7.18 2.68 14.88
CA ALA A 150 8.07 1.52 14.98
C ALA A 150 7.45 0.34 14.22
N GLU A 151 8.26 -0.33 13.42
CA GLU A 151 7.85 -1.59 12.79
C GLU A 151 7.60 -2.66 13.85
N SER A 152 6.57 -3.47 13.62
CA SER A 152 6.17 -4.58 14.46
C SER A 152 5.52 -5.67 13.60
N ASN A 153 5.08 -6.77 14.20
CA ASN A 153 4.29 -7.77 13.46
C ASN A 153 2.95 -7.24 12.93
N GLN A 154 2.47 -6.11 13.45
CA GLN A 154 1.18 -5.50 13.10
C GLN A 154 1.35 -4.25 12.23
N ILE A 155 2.54 -3.65 12.20
CA ILE A 155 2.82 -2.40 11.47
C ILE A 155 4.12 -2.58 10.69
N GLN A 156 4.01 -2.66 9.37
CA GLN A 156 5.14 -2.77 8.44
C GLN A 156 4.81 -2.03 7.14
N PRO A 157 5.79 -1.48 6.43
CA PRO A 157 5.54 -0.85 5.14
C PRO A 157 5.33 -1.88 4.02
N ALA A 158 4.46 -1.56 3.06
CA ALA A 158 4.41 -2.25 1.78
C ALA A 158 5.57 -1.83 0.88
N CYS A 159 5.98 -2.69 -0.05
CA CYS A 159 6.89 -2.27 -1.11
C CYS A 159 6.13 -1.45 -2.17
N LEU A 160 6.84 -0.53 -2.80
CA LEU A 160 6.38 0.11 -4.03
C LEU A 160 6.80 -0.74 -5.24
N PRO A 161 5.97 -0.85 -6.29
CA PRO A 161 6.33 -1.56 -7.50
C PRO A 161 7.45 -0.82 -8.26
N PRO A 162 8.19 -1.49 -9.15
CA PRO A 162 9.14 -0.84 -10.03
C PRO A 162 8.48 0.28 -10.85
N ALA A 163 9.18 1.43 -11.00
CA ALA A 163 8.67 2.57 -11.76
C ALA A 163 8.22 2.16 -13.17
N ASN A 164 7.06 2.65 -13.59
CA ASN A 164 6.42 2.37 -14.88
C ASN A 164 6.12 0.87 -15.15
N SER A 165 6.19 -0.01 -14.14
CA SER A 165 5.79 -1.39 -14.31
C SER A 165 4.29 -1.49 -14.60
N VAL A 166 3.92 -2.46 -15.44
CA VAL A 166 2.53 -2.74 -15.84
C VAL A 166 2.23 -4.19 -15.53
N LEU A 167 1.18 -4.43 -14.74
CA LEU A 167 0.72 -5.78 -14.46
C LEU A 167 0.10 -6.41 -15.72
N ALA A 168 0.41 -7.67 -15.95
CA ALA A 168 -0.23 -8.43 -17.02
C ALA A 168 -1.71 -8.68 -16.71
N SER A 169 -2.55 -8.76 -17.76
CA SER A 169 -3.92 -9.24 -17.63
C SER A 169 -3.94 -10.64 -17.05
N GLY A 170 -4.89 -10.90 -16.16
CA GLY A 170 -5.02 -12.19 -15.50
C GLY A 170 -4.23 -12.36 -14.20
N VAL A 171 -3.34 -11.42 -13.85
CA VAL A 171 -2.67 -11.43 -12.54
C VAL A 171 -3.72 -11.26 -11.44
N VAL A 172 -3.64 -12.09 -10.40
CA VAL A 172 -4.50 -11.97 -9.22
C VAL A 172 -3.81 -11.09 -8.19
N CYS A 173 -4.48 -10.01 -7.81
CA CYS A 173 -4.10 -9.12 -6.71
C CYS A 173 -5.20 -9.15 -5.64
N TYR A 174 -4.96 -8.55 -4.49
CA TYR A 174 -5.91 -8.50 -3.39
C TYR A 174 -6.20 -7.06 -3.01
N VAL A 175 -7.48 -6.68 -3.06
CA VAL A 175 -7.95 -5.45 -2.43
C VAL A 175 -8.23 -5.74 -0.97
N THR A 176 -7.85 -4.80 -0.09
CA THR A 176 -8.08 -4.91 1.36
C THR A 176 -8.66 -3.61 1.90
N GLY A 177 -9.57 -3.73 2.87
CA GLY A 177 -10.20 -2.55 3.47
C GLY A 177 -11.37 -2.88 4.39
N TRP A 178 -11.94 -1.83 4.96
CA TRP A 178 -13.17 -1.86 5.78
C TRP A 178 -14.36 -1.28 5.03
N GLY A 179 -14.31 -1.33 3.69
CA GLY A 179 -15.41 -0.90 2.85
C GLY A 179 -16.62 -1.82 2.93
N ARG A 180 -17.74 -1.36 2.41
CA ARG A 180 -19.01 -2.12 2.42
C ARG A 180 -18.84 -3.44 1.69
N LEU A 181 -19.42 -4.50 2.25
CA LEU A 181 -19.39 -5.85 1.67
C LEU A 181 -20.31 -6.00 0.45
N GLN A 182 -21.22 -5.09 0.27
CA GLN A 182 -22.13 -5.00 -0.89
C GLN A 182 -22.65 -3.57 -1.05
N THR A 183 -23.18 -3.26 -2.22
CA THR A 183 -23.82 -1.98 -2.51
C THR A 183 -24.87 -1.65 -1.45
N ASN A 184 -24.74 -0.47 -0.81
CA ASN A 184 -25.59 0.00 0.29
C ASN A 184 -25.60 -0.91 1.54
N GLY A 185 -24.69 -1.88 1.66
CA GLY A 185 -24.54 -2.71 2.85
C GLY A 185 -23.89 -1.99 4.03
N ALA A 186 -23.79 -2.66 5.18
CA ALA A 186 -23.06 -2.16 6.34
C ALA A 186 -21.54 -2.17 6.08
N LEU A 187 -20.83 -1.32 6.82
CA LEU A 187 -19.37 -1.40 6.93
C LEU A 187 -19.02 -2.55 7.90
N PRO A 188 -18.06 -3.41 7.59
CA PRO A 188 -17.56 -4.40 8.51
C PRO A 188 -16.66 -3.75 9.57
N ASP A 189 -16.65 -4.31 10.78
CA ASP A 189 -15.70 -3.91 11.82
C ASP A 189 -14.31 -4.48 11.54
N LYS A 190 -14.25 -5.71 11.00
CA LYS A 190 -13.03 -6.45 10.72
C LYS A 190 -12.52 -6.20 9.31
N LEU A 191 -11.20 -6.10 9.17
CA LEU A 191 -10.54 -5.93 7.88
C LEU A 191 -10.87 -7.09 6.93
N GLN A 192 -11.25 -6.77 5.72
CA GLN A 192 -11.62 -7.70 4.66
C GLN A 192 -10.54 -7.78 3.59
N GLN A 193 -10.51 -8.89 2.86
CA GLN A 193 -9.73 -9.07 1.64
C GLN A 193 -10.58 -9.71 0.55
N GLY A 194 -10.28 -9.35 -0.71
CA GLY A 194 -10.91 -9.95 -1.88
C GLY A 194 -9.93 -10.08 -3.04
N PRO A 195 -9.86 -11.26 -3.71
CA PRO A 195 -9.04 -11.43 -4.91
C PRO A 195 -9.68 -10.68 -6.09
N LEU A 196 -8.90 -9.89 -6.79
CA LEU A 196 -9.29 -9.20 -8.01
C LEU A 196 -8.34 -9.59 -9.14
N VAL A 197 -8.91 -9.95 -10.29
CA VAL A 197 -8.14 -10.25 -11.49
C VAL A 197 -7.87 -8.97 -12.26
N VAL A 198 -6.61 -8.69 -12.56
CA VAL A 198 -6.19 -7.52 -13.35
C VAL A 198 -6.73 -7.63 -14.77
N VAL A 199 -7.33 -6.54 -15.25
CA VAL A 199 -7.81 -6.35 -16.62
C VAL A 199 -6.90 -5.34 -17.31
N ASP A 200 -6.36 -5.70 -18.47
CA ASP A 200 -5.49 -4.80 -19.23
C ASP A 200 -6.21 -3.54 -19.70
N TYR A 201 -5.40 -2.49 -19.97
CA TYR A 201 -5.92 -1.20 -20.40
C TYR A 201 -6.75 -1.31 -21.71
N ALA A 202 -6.31 -2.13 -22.67
CA ALA A 202 -6.99 -2.27 -23.95
C ALA A 202 -8.42 -2.80 -23.76
N THR A 203 -8.59 -3.81 -22.91
CA THR A 203 -9.91 -4.36 -22.55
C THR A 203 -10.72 -3.37 -21.71
N CYS A 204 -10.11 -2.79 -20.66
CA CYS A 204 -10.80 -1.90 -19.75
C CYS A 204 -11.30 -0.61 -20.44
N SER A 205 -10.60 -0.14 -21.47
CA SER A 205 -10.98 1.04 -22.27
C SER A 205 -11.98 0.76 -23.40
N LEU A 206 -12.47 -0.47 -23.55
CA LEU A 206 -13.54 -0.75 -24.50
C LEU A 206 -14.83 -0.01 -24.12
N PRO A 207 -15.67 0.41 -25.09
CA PRO A 207 -16.95 1.08 -24.81
C PRO A 207 -17.91 0.30 -23.91
N SER A 208 -17.87 -1.04 -23.96
CA SER A 208 -18.67 -1.91 -23.10
C SER A 208 -18.14 -2.04 -21.68
N TRP A 209 -16.92 -1.54 -21.42
CA TRP A 209 -16.26 -1.47 -20.11
C TRP A 209 -16.29 -0.01 -19.63
N TRP A 210 -15.13 0.59 -19.33
CA TRP A 210 -15.06 1.98 -18.89
C TRP A 210 -14.92 3.02 -20.02
N GLY A 211 -14.56 2.57 -21.23
CA GLY A 211 -14.33 3.49 -22.35
C GLY A 211 -13.16 4.45 -22.10
N SER A 212 -13.31 5.69 -22.51
CA SER A 212 -12.28 6.75 -22.37
C SER A 212 -12.11 7.29 -20.96
N ILE A 213 -12.93 6.84 -19.99
CA ILE A 213 -12.84 7.25 -18.57
C ILE A 213 -11.54 6.76 -17.97
N VAL A 214 -11.11 5.53 -18.29
CA VAL A 214 -9.84 5.00 -17.78
C VAL A 214 -8.66 5.52 -18.59
N LYS A 215 -7.52 5.71 -17.90
CA LYS A 215 -6.26 6.20 -18.47
C LYS A 215 -5.15 5.16 -18.26
N PRO A 216 -4.05 5.24 -19.03
CA PRO A 216 -2.89 4.36 -18.81
C PRO A 216 -2.25 4.45 -17.43
N THR A 217 -2.47 5.54 -16.70
CA THR A 217 -2.04 5.75 -15.30
C THR A 217 -2.97 5.11 -14.28
N MET A 218 -3.93 4.28 -14.72
CA MET A 218 -4.87 3.55 -13.89
C MET A 218 -4.69 2.04 -14.06
N ILE A 219 -5.18 1.28 -13.08
CA ILE A 219 -5.31 -0.19 -13.12
C ILE A 219 -6.79 -0.53 -12.98
N CYS A 220 -7.26 -1.45 -13.82
CA CYS A 220 -8.57 -2.08 -13.67
C CYS A 220 -8.38 -3.47 -13.07
N ALA A 221 -9.19 -3.84 -12.06
CA ALA A 221 -9.19 -5.20 -11.53
C ALA A 221 -10.61 -5.61 -11.07
N GLY A 222 -10.97 -6.87 -11.33
CA GLY A 222 -12.31 -7.40 -11.10
C GLY A 222 -13.24 -7.18 -12.31
N GLY A 223 -14.50 -6.83 -12.05
CA GLY A 223 -15.51 -6.64 -13.11
C GLY A 223 -16.18 -7.95 -13.58
N ASP A 224 -16.02 -9.01 -12.81
CA ASP A 224 -16.65 -10.31 -13.01
C ASP A 224 -18.11 -10.36 -12.48
N GLY A 225 -18.52 -9.33 -11.74
CA GLY A 225 -19.83 -9.27 -11.09
C GLY A 225 -19.89 -9.94 -9.72
N VAL A 226 -18.75 -10.35 -9.18
CA VAL A 226 -18.67 -11.13 -7.92
C VAL A 226 -17.96 -10.34 -6.82
N ILE A 227 -16.72 -9.90 -7.06
CA ILE A 227 -15.90 -9.17 -6.08
C ILE A 227 -15.46 -7.84 -6.66
N SER A 228 -15.47 -6.81 -5.83
CA SER A 228 -14.94 -5.48 -6.14
C SER A 228 -14.54 -4.74 -4.86
N SER A 229 -13.83 -3.62 -5.00
CA SER A 229 -13.82 -2.61 -3.93
C SER A 229 -15.20 -1.95 -3.83
N CYS A 230 -15.51 -1.40 -2.66
CA CYS A 230 -16.77 -0.70 -2.41
C CYS A 230 -16.54 0.57 -1.55
N ASN A 231 -17.62 1.30 -1.26
CA ASN A 231 -17.55 2.53 -0.45
C ASN A 231 -16.88 2.27 0.91
N GLY A 232 -15.82 3.00 1.20
CA GLY A 232 -14.97 2.83 2.38
C GLY A 232 -13.61 2.18 2.09
N ASP A 233 -13.44 1.49 0.94
CA ASP A 233 -12.13 0.99 0.50
C ASP A 233 -11.28 2.05 -0.20
N SER A 234 -11.87 3.18 -0.58
CA SER A 234 -11.21 4.34 -1.22
C SER A 234 -9.87 4.66 -0.57
N GLY A 235 -8.84 4.89 -1.38
CA GLY A 235 -7.49 5.17 -0.89
C GLY A 235 -6.70 3.96 -0.37
N GLY A 236 -7.37 2.82 -0.18
CA GLY A 236 -6.74 1.56 0.24
C GLY A 236 -5.94 0.89 -0.88
N PRO A 237 -5.14 -0.14 -0.54
CA PRO A 237 -4.23 -0.78 -1.48
C PRO A 237 -4.87 -1.83 -2.38
N LEU A 238 -4.34 -1.93 -3.60
CA LEU A 238 -4.34 -3.15 -4.39
C LEU A 238 -2.99 -3.85 -4.21
N ASN A 239 -2.99 -4.92 -3.45
CA ASN A 239 -1.80 -5.68 -3.08
C ASN A 239 -1.53 -6.78 -4.12
N CYS A 240 -0.36 -6.76 -4.72
CA CYS A 240 0.05 -7.79 -5.69
C CYS A 240 1.37 -8.42 -5.26
N ARG A 241 1.51 -9.72 -5.49
CA ARG A 241 2.72 -10.44 -5.10
C ARG A 241 3.79 -10.30 -6.18
N ALA A 242 4.95 -9.85 -5.80
CA ALA A 242 6.12 -9.76 -6.66
C ALA A 242 6.74 -11.15 -6.91
N ALA A 243 7.62 -11.26 -7.90
CA ALA A 243 8.28 -12.52 -8.26
C ALA A 243 9.20 -13.05 -7.14
N ASP A 244 9.73 -12.18 -6.29
CA ASP A 244 10.53 -12.53 -5.12
C ASP A 244 9.69 -12.94 -3.89
N GLY A 245 8.36 -12.90 -4.02
CA GLY A 245 7.41 -13.29 -2.99
C GLY A 245 6.95 -12.17 -2.07
N ARG A 246 7.56 -10.98 -2.13
CA ARG A 246 7.12 -9.81 -1.35
C ARG A 246 5.81 -9.22 -1.90
N TRP A 247 5.14 -8.45 -1.07
CA TRP A 247 3.93 -7.74 -1.46
C TRP A 247 4.23 -6.28 -1.83
N GLU A 248 3.70 -5.89 -2.98
CA GLU A 248 3.79 -4.54 -3.53
C GLU A 248 2.40 -3.90 -3.60
N VAL A 249 2.30 -2.61 -3.28
CA VAL A 249 1.08 -1.82 -3.51
C VAL A 249 1.10 -1.27 -4.94
N HIS A 250 0.39 -1.95 -5.84
CA HIS A 250 0.32 -1.56 -7.26
C HIS A 250 -0.76 -0.54 -7.56
N GLY A 251 -1.81 -0.50 -6.74
CA GLY A 251 -2.95 0.40 -6.95
C GLY A 251 -3.43 1.06 -5.66
N VAL A 252 -4.00 2.26 -5.82
CA VAL A 252 -4.75 2.98 -4.79
C VAL A 252 -6.20 3.03 -5.24
N VAL A 253 -7.14 2.52 -4.44
CA VAL A 253 -8.57 2.49 -4.78
C VAL A 253 -9.07 3.90 -5.08
N SER A 254 -9.55 4.11 -6.32
CA SER A 254 -10.00 5.42 -6.80
C SER A 254 -11.51 5.46 -7.01
N PHE A 255 -12.05 4.68 -7.94
CA PHE A 255 -13.48 4.69 -8.21
C PHE A 255 -14.02 3.34 -8.69
N GLY A 256 -15.32 3.20 -8.62
CA GLY A 256 -16.09 2.07 -9.13
C GLY A 256 -17.39 2.53 -9.79
N SER A 257 -18.25 1.59 -10.15
CA SER A 257 -19.51 1.88 -10.82
C SER A 257 -20.54 2.50 -9.87
N ALA A 258 -21.19 3.58 -10.30
CA ALA A 258 -22.33 4.17 -9.61
C ALA A 258 -23.56 3.25 -9.60
N LEU A 259 -23.59 2.22 -10.46
CA LEU A 259 -24.69 1.24 -10.55
C LEU A 259 -24.58 0.11 -9.52
N GLY A 260 -23.44 0.02 -8.83
CA GLY A 260 -23.17 -0.97 -7.79
C GLY A 260 -21.70 -1.36 -7.76
N CYS A 261 -21.21 -1.79 -6.58
CA CYS A 261 -19.78 -2.04 -6.36
C CYS A 261 -19.23 -3.16 -7.26
N ASN A 262 -20.00 -4.22 -7.52
CA ASN A 262 -19.60 -5.38 -8.32
C ASN A 262 -20.34 -5.46 -9.67
N TYR A 263 -20.58 -4.33 -10.32
CA TYR A 263 -21.29 -4.31 -11.59
C TYR A 263 -20.47 -4.98 -12.70
N TYR A 264 -21.09 -5.91 -13.44
CA TYR A 264 -20.43 -6.69 -14.48
C TYR A 264 -19.78 -5.80 -15.56
N ARG A 265 -18.54 -6.09 -15.94
CA ARG A 265 -17.69 -5.29 -16.85
C ARG A 265 -17.41 -3.87 -16.37
N LYS A 266 -17.59 -3.61 -15.08
CA LYS A 266 -17.17 -2.36 -14.44
C LYS A 266 -16.21 -2.69 -13.29
N PRO A 267 -14.97 -3.12 -13.60
CA PRO A 267 -13.98 -3.40 -12.59
C PRO A 267 -13.73 -2.19 -11.69
N SER A 268 -13.25 -2.44 -10.49
CA SER A 268 -12.67 -1.37 -9.66
C SER A 268 -11.52 -0.72 -10.40
N VAL A 269 -11.44 0.60 -10.32
CA VAL A 269 -10.36 1.39 -10.93
C VAL A 269 -9.47 1.95 -9.83
N PHE A 270 -8.18 1.78 -10.01
CA PHE A 270 -7.12 2.16 -9.09
C PHE A 270 -6.18 3.14 -9.75
N THR A 271 -5.65 4.10 -9.01
CA THR A 271 -4.49 4.86 -9.45
C THR A 271 -3.28 3.93 -9.51
N ARG A 272 -2.58 3.86 -10.65
CA ARG A 272 -1.40 3.00 -10.84
C ARG A 272 -0.19 3.60 -10.14
N VAL A 273 0.23 3.03 -9.02
CA VAL A 273 1.34 3.53 -8.19
C VAL A 273 2.64 3.64 -8.97
N SER A 274 2.95 2.66 -9.84
CA SER A 274 4.19 2.66 -10.66
C SER A 274 4.32 3.88 -11.59
N SER A 275 3.23 4.55 -11.93
CA SER A 275 3.24 5.78 -12.72
C SER A 275 3.61 7.02 -11.89
N PHE A 276 3.58 6.93 -10.57
CA PHE A 276 3.79 8.05 -9.66
C PHE A 276 5.03 7.91 -8.76
N ASN A 277 5.89 6.90 -8.97
CA ASN A 277 7.08 6.67 -8.14
C ASN A 277 7.98 7.90 -8.04
N ASN A 278 8.19 8.62 -9.16
CA ASN A 278 9.00 9.85 -9.17
C ASN A 278 8.37 10.96 -8.32
N TRP A 279 7.05 11.14 -8.43
CA TRP A 279 6.32 12.10 -7.62
C TRP A 279 6.39 11.71 -6.13
N ILE A 280 6.14 10.45 -5.79
CA ILE A 280 6.24 9.94 -4.41
C ILE A 280 7.64 10.22 -3.85
N ALA A 281 8.69 9.82 -4.57
CA ALA A 281 10.07 10.02 -4.13
C ALA A 281 10.42 11.51 -3.95
N THR A 282 9.98 12.37 -4.88
CA THR A 282 10.22 13.81 -4.81
C THR A 282 9.50 14.44 -3.61
N VAL A 283 8.24 14.08 -3.38
CA VAL A 283 7.48 14.58 -2.23
C VAL A 283 8.12 14.14 -0.91
N MET A 284 8.50 12.87 -0.79
CA MET A 284 9.12 12.33 0.43
C MET A 284 10.49 12.98 0.71
N ALA A 285 11.28 13.24 -0.33
CA ALA A 285 12.61 13.85 -0.18
C ALA A 285 12.57 15.33 0.23
N ASN A 286 11.50 16.05 -0.15
CA ASN A 286 11.38 17.51 0.07
C ASN A 286 10.56 17.88 1.31
N ASN A 287 10.08 16.91 2.05
CA ASN A 287 9.24 17.10 3.23
C ASN A 287 9.66 16.15 4.36
#